data_cc2b9f99d0cc40ee0e2ae138ef7ebe19
#
_entry.id   cc2b9f99d0cc40ee0e2ae138ef7ebe19
#
_cell.length_a   1.000
_cell.length_b   1.000
_cell.length_c   1.000
_cell.angle_alpha   90.00
_cell.angle_beta   90.00
_cell.angle_gamma   90.00
#
_symmetry.space_group_name_H-M   'P 1'
#
loop_
_entity.id
_entity.type
_entity.pdbx_description
1 polymer ?
#
loop_
_entity_poly.entity_id
_entity_poly.type
_entity_poly.pdbx_seq_one_letter_code
_entity_poly.pdbx_strand_id
1 'polypeptide(L)'
;MGWLERLAGRVGSVGQRTSGRPTSSNRASSSHLAWVWDGPEPDLVAVAATLTVVEPPSVDALHFWALQASFLEGPAPGRRHGGGHTGLQWHPGHPGGTAVNWGGYGADGRELDGTTSPLPSATGNANTRDLAWAPGRPHRLAIHRGREGWAASVDGTPIRELHVGGDRLGSVLVWSEVFARCDDPSSAVRWSDLEGTTRGGATVRPVAVATRYQSVPDGGCSNTSSDADGTGGVVQRTNVGRTTRPGTRLPLR
;
A
#
# COMPACT_ATOMS: atom_id res chain seq x y z
N MET A 1 16.00 -4.30 -12.88
CA MET A 1 16.25 -4.27 -11.42
C MET A 1 15.01 -3.63 -10.79
N GLY A 2 14.25 -4.46 -10.06
CA GLY A 2 12.95 -4.08 -9.57
C GLY A 2 13.01 -3.03 -8.45
N TRP A 3 12.00 -2.20 -8.38
CA TRP A 3 11.82 -1.12 -7.42
C TRP A 3 11.99 -1.56 -5.94
N LEU A 4 11.76 -2.83 -5.61
CA LEU A 4 11.92 -3.41 -4.27
C LEU A 4 13.37 -3.76 -3.88
N GLU A 5 14.30 -3.94 -4.82
CA GLU A 5 15.70 -4.28 -4.51
C GLU A 5 16.56 -3.06 -4.13
N ARG A 6 16.13 -1.84 -4.43
CA ARG A 6 16.88 -0.63 -4.12
C ARG A 6 16.80 -0.17 -2.66
N LEU A 7 16.01 -0.83 -1.81
CA LEU A 7 15.83 -0.46 -0.40
C LEU A 7 16.82 -1.14 0.56
N ALA A 8 17.74 -1.96 0.06
CA ALA A 8 18.77 -2.62 0.87
C ALA A 8 20.11 -1.93 0.69
N GLY A 9 20.47 -1.06 1.62
CA GLY A 9 21.86 -0.74 1.90
C GLY A 9 22.38 0.64 1.50
N ARG A 10 22.33 1.56 2.45
CA ARG A 10 23.40 2.51 2.75
C ARG A 10 23.19 3.08 4.16
N VAL A 11 24.01 2.66 5.12
CA VAL A 11 24.15 3.34 6.41
C VAL A 11 25.11 4.53 6.18
N GLY A 12 24.54 5.63 5.72
CA GLY A 12 25.19 6.94 5.73
C GLY A 12 24.45 7.84 6.71
N SER A 13 25.05 8.88 7.24
CA SER A 13 24.39 9.87 8.11
C SER A 13 23.12 10.34 7.40
N VAL A 14 21.98 9.94 7.93
CA VAL A 14 20.67 10.20 7.29
C VAL A 14 20.38 11.67 7.53
N GLY A 15 20.61 12.52 6.52
CA GLY A 15 20.16 13.89 6.52
C GLY A 15 18.66 13.94 6.87
N GLN A 16 18.20 15.02 7.50
CA GLN A 16 16.79 15.24 7.75
C GLN A 16 16.18 16.01 6.58
N ARG A 17 14.98 15.58 6.15
CA ARG A 17 14.14 16.34 5.22
C ARG A 17 12.76 16.48 5.84
N THR A 18 12.51 17.61 6.45
CA THR A 18 11.24 17.95 7.11
C THR A 18 10.54 19.13 6.43
N SER A 19 11.04 19.60 5.29
CA SER A 19 10.46 20.68 4.50
C SER A 19 10.72 20.49 3.01
N GLY A 20 9.98 21.21 2.19
CA GLY A 20 10.09 21.16 0.75
C GLY A 20 9.45 19.89 0.14
N ARG A 21 9.55 19.75 -1.17
CA ARG A 21 8.99 18.59 -1.90
C ARG A 21 9.90 17.37 -1.80
N PRO A 22 9.35 16.16 -1.74
CA PRO A 22 10.10 14.94 -1.96
C PRO A 22 10.87 14.98 -3.29
N THR A 23 12.05 14.36 -3.34
CA THR A 23 12.92 14.36 -4.53
C THR A 23 13.08 12.97 -5.15
N SER A 24 12.24 12.01 -4.77
CA SER A 24 12.13 10.71 -5.42
C SER A 24 11.76 10.86 -6.90
N SER A 25 11.96 9.81 -7.68
CA SER A 25 11.70 9.83 -9.13
C SER A 25 10.26 10.21 -9.48
N ASN A 26 9.30 9.82 -8.64
CA ASN A 26 7.88 10.16 -8.77
C ASN A 26 7.44 11.35 -7.90
N ARG A 27 8.38 12.00 -7.18
CA ARG A 27 8.14 13.14 -6.29
C ARG A 27 7.21 12.86 -5.11
N ALA A 28 7.11 11.61 -4.68
CA ALA A 28 6.37 11.21 -3.50
C ALA A 28 7.30 10.83 -2.34
N SER A 29 6.77 10.85 -1.13
CA SER A 29 7.37 10.23 0.05
C SER A 29 6.54 9.03 0.46
N SER A 30 7.20 7.87 0.64
CA SER A 30 6.52 6.61 0.93
C SER A 30 6.89 6.06 2.31
N SER A 31 5.92 5.43 2.95
CA SER A 31 6.14 4.62 4.14
C SER A 31 5.35 3.31 4.02
N HIS A 32 5.99 2.20 4.40
CA HIS A 32 5.47 0.85 4.22
C HIS A 32 5.40 0.12 5.55
N LEU A 33 4.42 -0.75 5.70
CA LEU A 33 4.22 -1.66 6.81
C LEU A 33 4.17 -3.09 6.25
N ALA A 34 5.32 -3.76 6.24
CA ALA A 34 5.41 -5.14 5.74
C ALA A 34 4.82 -6.11 6.76
N TRP A 35 3.97 -7.04 6.32
CA TRP A 35 3.37 -8.03 7.19
C TRP A 35 4.42 -9.01 7.73
N VAL A 36 4.30 -9.33 9.02
CA VAL A 36 5.18 -10.27 9.72
C VAL A 36 4.35 -11.44 10.21
N TRP A 37 4.70 -12.62 9.78
CA TRP A 37 4.04 -13.86 10.13
C TRP A 37 4.71 -14.53 11.34
N ASP A 38 3.94 -15.32 12.08
CA ASP A 38 4.48 -16.22 13.09
C ASP A 38 4.91 -17.51 12.38
N GLY A 39 6.17 -17.55 11.93
CA GLY A 39 6.73 -18.63 11.13
C GLY A 39 6.89 -18.28 9.64
N PRO A 40 6.94 -19.29 8.75
CA PRO A 40 7.07 -19.08 7.31
C PRO A 40 5.90 -18.31 6.72
N GLU A 41 6.15 -17.57 5.62
CA GLU A 41 5.09 -16.90 4.87
C GLU A 41 4.07 -17.94 4.37
N PRO A 42 2.78 -17.77 4.67
CA PRO A 42 1.75 -18.72 4.27
C PRO A 42 1.51 -18.71 2.75
N ASP A 43 0.97 -19.81 2.21
CA ASP A 43 0.55 -19.93 0.80
C ASP A 43 -0.78 -19.22 0.60
N LEU A 44 -0.74 -17.91 0.34
CA LEU A 44 -1.89 -17.02 0.28
C LEU A 44 -2.51 -16.99 -1.12
N VAL A 45 -3.83 -17.07 -1.21
CA VAL A 45 -4.62 -16.87 -2.44
C VAL A 45 -5.51 -15.62 -2.37
N ALA A 46 -5.65 -15.04 -1.18
CA ALA A 46 -6.27 -13.73 -1.00
C ALA A 46 -5.65 -13.02 0.20
N VAL A 47 -5.69 -11.68 0.17
CA VAL A 47 -5.32 -10.81 1.29
C VAL A 47 -6.30 -9.67 1.39
N ALA A 48 -6.54 -9.20 2.61
CA ALA A 48 -7.39 -8.05 2.84
C ALA A 48 -6.92 -7.23 4.05
N ALA A 49 -7.20 -5.94 4.03
CA ALA A 49 -6.92 -5.01 5.11
C ALA A 49 -8.03 -3.95 5.19
N THR A 50 -8.32 -3.49 6.39
CA THR A 50 -9.23 -2.35 6.60
C THR A 50 -8.42 -1.07 6.70
N LEU A 51 -8.76 -0.09 5.85
CA LEU A 51 -8.18 1.24 5.80
C LEU A 51 -9.20 2.26 6.31
N THR A 52 -8.80 3.10 7.24
CA THR A 52 -9.58 4.27 7.69
C THR A 52 -8.72 5.53 7.55
N VAL A 53 -9.17 6.51 6.79
CA VAL A 53 -8.53 7.83 6.75
C VAL A 53 -8.97 8.60 7.98
N VAL A 54 -8.09 8.73 8.99
CA VAL A 54 -8.42 9.32 10.30
C VAL A 54 -8.15 10.83 10.35
N GLU A 55 -7.16 11.30 9.60
CA GLU A 55 -6.88 12.72 9.38
C GLU A 55 -6.81 12.95 7.86
N PRO A 56 -7.86 13.50 7.24
CA PRO A 56 -7.88 13.70 5.79
C PRO A 56 -6.87 14.77 5.36
N PRO A 57 -6.32 14.65 4.14
CA PRO A 57 -5.50 15.72 3.56
C PRO A 57 -6.26 17.03 3.41
N SER A 58 -5.53 18.14 3.53
CA SER A 58 -6.06 19.51 3.37
C SER A 58 -5.31 20.31 2.31
N VAL A 59 -4.48 19.67 1.48
CA VAL A 59 -3.63 20.31 0.45
C VAL A 59 -3.87 19.68 -0.93
N ASP A 60 -3.62 20.47 -1.99
CA ASP A 60 -3.78 20.04 -3.38
C ASP A 60 -2.63 19.14 -3.84
N ALA A 61 -2.55 17.95 -3.23
CA ALA A 61 -1.55 16.95 -3.57
C ALA A 61 -2.16 15.55 -3.48
N LEU A 62 -1.74 14.65 -4.35
CA LEU A 62 -2.18 13.26 -4.29
C LEU A 62 -1.71 12.60 -3.00
N HIS A 63 -2.63 11.98 -2.31
CA HIS A 63 -2.39 11.03 -1.23
C HIS A 63 -2.93 9.68 -1.66
N PHE A 64 -2.12 8.65 -1.53
CA PHE A 64 -2.47 7.30 -1.91
C PHE A 64 -2.10 6.33 -0.79
N TRP A 65 -3.06 5.52 -0.37
CA TRP A 65 -2.91 4.50 0.67
C TRP A 65 -3.36 3.17 0.12
N ALA A 66 -2.50 2.15 0.15
CA ALA A 66 -2.77 0.91 -0.53
C ALA A 66 -2.34 -0.35 0.23
N LEU A 67 -3.07 -1.43 -0.03
CA LEU A 67 -2.71 -2.81 0.20
C LEU A 67 -1.98 -3.32 -1.06
N GLN A 68 -0.84 -3.97 -0.89
CA GLN A 68 0.00 -4.49 -1.97
C GLN A 68 0.40 -5.92 -1.72
N ALA A 69 0.49 -6.71 -2.78
CA ALA A 69 1.06 -8.05 -2.76
C ALA A 69 1.88 -8.32 -4.02
N SER A 70 2.87 -9.22 -3.91
CA SER A 70 3.58 -9.80 -5.04
C SER A 70 2.83 -11.03 -5.56
N PHE A 71 2.81 -11.21 -6.88
CA PHE A 71 2.26 -12.38 -7.56
C PHE A 71 3.38 -13.38 -7.80
N LEU A 72 3.27 -14.55 -7.15
CA LEU A 72 4.31 -15.57 -7.11
C LEU A 72 3.78 -16.88 -7.70
N GLU A 73 4.67 -17.73 -8.19
CA GLU A 73 4.37 -19.07 -8.69
C GLU A 73 5.28 -20.10 -8.03
N GLY A 74 4.70 -21.21 -7.62
CA GLY A 74 5.40 -22.30 -6.99
C GLY A 74 5.74 -22.06 -5.51
N PRO A 75 6.44 -23.02 -4.86
CA PRO A 75 6.78 -22.95 -3.44
C PRO A 75 7.73 -21.77 -3.15
N ALA A 76 7.72 -21.32 -1.88
CA ALA A 76 8.57 -20.21 -1.44
C ALA A 76 10.07 -20.49 -1.66
N PRO A 77 10.87 -19.51 -2.16
CA PRO A 77 10.50 -18.12 -2.42
C PRO A 77 9.63 -17.91 -3.67
N GLY A 78 9.56 -18.89 -4.61
CA GLY A 78 8.76 -18.85 -5.81
C GLY A 78 9.25 -17.88 -6.89
N ARG A 79 8.78 -18.08 -8.12
CA ARG A 79 9.02 -17.17 -9.26
C ARG A 79 8.07 -15.98 -9.16
N ARG A 80 8.61 -14.77 -9.24
CA ARG A 80 7.83 -13.55 -9.25
C ARG A 80 7.33 -13.23 -10.66
N HIS A 81 6.03 -13.02 -10.82
CA HIS A 81 5.38 -12.56 -12.04
C HIS A 81 5.17 -11.04 -12.05
N GLY A 82 5.07 -10.43 -10.87
CA GLY A 82 4.82 -9.02 -10.72
C GLY A 82 4.35 -8.69 -9.31
N GLY A 83 3.63 -7.59 -9.20
CA GLY A 83 2.93 -7.19 -7.98
C GLY A 83 1.86 -6.17 -8.29
N GLY A 84 0.84 -6.10 -7.46
CA GLY A 84 -0.26 -5.15 -7.59
C GLY A 84 -0.60 -4.51 -6.26
N HIS A 85 -1.21 -3.33 -6.34
CA HIS A 85 -1.65 -2.56 -5.20
C HIS A 85 -3.05 -1.99 -5.43
N THR A 86 -3.89 -2.11 -4.42
CA THR A 86 -5.24 -1.52 -4.41
C THR A 86 -5.39 -0.59 -3.22
N GLY A 87 -6.08 0.53 -3.40
CA GLY A 87 -6.23 1.47 -2.31
C GLY A 87 -7.05 2.70 -2.62
N LEU A 88 -7.16 3.57 -1.63
CA LEU A 88 -7.87 4.83 -1.71
C LEU A 88 -6.92 5.95 -2.12
N GLN A 89 -7.41 6.81 -2.98
CA GLN A 89 -6.72 8.04 -3.39
C GLN A 89 -7.56 9.26 -3.01
N TRP A 90 -6.88 10.31 -2.56
CA TRP A 90 -7.43 11.64 -2.40
C TRP A 90 -6.65 12.62 -3.26
N HIS A 91 -7.35 13.39 -4.07
CA HIS A 91 -6.81 14.49 -4.85
C HIS A 91 -7.96 15.40 -5.32
N PRO A 92 -7.86 16.73 -5.21
CA PRO A 92 -8.93 17.65 -5.65
C PRO A 92 -9.35 17.50 -7.11
N GLY A 93 -8.46 16.98 -7.95
CA GLY A 93 -8.74 16.72 -9.36
C GLY A 93 -9.53 15.44 -9.65
N HIS A 94 -9.78 14.59 -8.63
CA HIS A 94 -10.69 13.45 -8.79
C HIS A 94 -12.14 13.90 -8.67
N PRO A 95 -13.11 13.19 -9.27
CA PRO A 95 -14.53 13.44 -9.03
C PRO A 95 -14.82 13.37 -7.52
N GLY A 96 -15.39 14.43 -6.94
CA GLY A 96 -15.61 14.50 -5.49
C GLY A 96 -14.35 14.47 -4.61
N GLY A 97 -13.17 14.61 -5.18
CA GLY A 97 -11.89 14.58 -4.45
C GLY A 97 -11.37 13.18 -4.10
N THR A 98 -12.10 12.11 -4.43
CA THR A 98 -11.80 10.73 -4.00
C THR A 98 -11.77 9.77 -5.19
N ALA A 99 -10.97 8.72 -5.06
CA ALA A 99 -10.91 7.64 -6.04
C ALA A 99 -10.40 6.34 -5.40
N VAL A 100 -10.51 5.25 -6.13
CA VAL A 100 -9.83 3.98 -5.84
C VAL A 100 -8.86 3.64 -6.96
N ASN A 101 -7.84 2.88 -6.64
CA ASN A 101 -6.87 2.40 -7.61
C ASN A 101 -6.71 0.87 -7.48
N TRP A 102 -6.57 0.20 -8.62
CA TRP A 102 -6.04 -1.13 -8.71
C TRP A 102 -5.14 -1.23 -9.93
N GLY A 103 -3.86 -1.31 -9.69
CA GLY A 103 -2.82 -1.40 -10.70
C GLY A 103 -1.59 -2.16 -10.22
N GLY A 104 -0.65 -2.35 -11.09
CA GLY A 104 0.58 -3.07 -10.76
C GLY A 104 1.55 -3.14 -11.91
N TYR A 105 2.68 -3.81 -11.65
CA TYR A 105 3.76 -3.97 -12.61
C TYR A 105 4.15 -5.43 -12.71
N GLY A 106 4.44 -5.87 -13.94
CA GLY A 106 5.05 -7.16 -14.21
C GLY A 106 6.47 -7.26 -13.66
N ALA A 107 7.03 -8.46 -13.68
CA ALA A 107 8.42 -8.69 -13.27
C ALA A 107 9.44 -7.93 -14.16
N ASP A 108 9.05 -7.57 -15.38
CA ASP A 108 9.80 -6.75 -16.32
C ASP A 108 9.68 -5.24 -16.05
N GLY A 109 8.88 -4.83 -15.07
CA GLY A 109 8.63 -3.43 -14.69
C GLY A 109 7.62 -2.70 -15.57
N ARG A 110 6.97 -3.37 -16.51
CA ARG A 110 5.87 -2.79 -17.30
C ARG A 110 4.58 -2.78 -16.49
N GLU A 111 3.77 -1.76 -16.70
CA GLU A 111 2.43 -1.69 -16.12
C GLU A 111 1.57 -2.86 -16.63
N LEU A 112 0.82 -3.46 -15.71
CA LEU A 112 -0.04 -4.61 -16.04
C LEU A 112 -1.32 -4.13 -16.70
N ASP A 113 -1.69 -4.83 -17.76
CA ASP A 113 -3.01 -4.70 -18.38
C ASP A 113 -4.06 -5.50 -17.60
N GLY A 114 -5.32 -5.38 -17.97
CA GLY A 114 -6.42 -6.09 -17.30
C GLY A 114 -7.78 -5.83 -17.92
N THR A 115 -8.81 -6.37 -17.27
CA THR A 115 -10.19 -6.23 -17.70
C THR A 115 -10.68 -4.78 -17.61
N THR A 116 -11.74 -4.45 -18.33
CA THR A 116 -12.48 -3.20 -18.14
C THR A 116 -13.10 -3.17 -16.75
N SER A 117 -12.99 -2.03 -16.08
CA SER A 117 -13.62 -1.82 -14.78
C SER A 117 -15.12 -1.53 -14.92
N PRO A 118 -15.98 -2.03 -14.01
CA PRO A 118 -17.37 -1.60 -13.94
C PRO A 118 -17.52 -0.17 -13.37
N LEU A 119 -16.47 0.35 -12.70
CA LEU A 119 -16.48 1.70 -12.14
C LEU A 119 -16.12 2.74 -13.21
N PRO A 120 -16.70 3.96 -13.14
CA PRO A 120 -16.30 5.08 -14.01
C PRO A 120 -14.81 5.42 -13.86
N SER A 121 -14.23 6.04 -14.87
CA SER A 121 -12.87 6.55 -14.78
C SER A 121 -12.83 7.81 -13.92
N ALA A 122 -11.89 7.88 -12.96
CA ALA A 122 -11.63 9.11 -12.21
C ALA A 122 -10.60 10.02 -12.91
N THR A 123 -9.76 9.40 -13.73
CA THR A 123 -8.69 10.06 -14.50
C THR A 123 -8.59 9.39 -15.87
N GLY A 124 -7.68 9.82 -16.72
CA GLY A 124 -7.37 9.08 -17.96
C GLY A 124 -6.68 7.74 -17.76
N ASN A 125 -6.27 7.39 -16.51
CA ASN A 125 -5.60 6.13 -16.20
C ASN A 125 -6.62 5.01 -15.97
N ALA A 126 -6.40 3.86 -16.61
CA ALA A 126 -7.27 2.67 -16.49
C ALA A 126 -7.33 2.09 -15.07
N ASN A 127 -6.33 2.32 -14.24
CA ASN A 127 -6.21 1.79 -12.89
C ASN A 127 -6.90 2.64 -11.81
N THR A 128 -7.23 3.93 -12.12
CA THR A 128 -7.84 4.86 -11.16
C THR A 128 -9.31 5.09 -11.51
N ARG A 129 -10.17 4.73 -10.57
CA ARG A 129 -11.63 4.70 -10.78
C ARG A 129 -12.34 5.61 -9.80
N ASP A 130 -13.41 6.23 -10.28
CA ASP A 130 -14.29 7.03 -9.45
C ASP A 130 -15.04 6.12 -8.47
N LEU A 131 -14.78 6.33 -7.19
CA LEU A 131 -15.50 5.73 -6.07
C LEU A 131 -15.46 6.70 -4.90
N ALA A 132 -16.64 7.14 -4.49
CA ALA A 132 -16.78 8.00 -3.33
C ALA A 132 -16.47 7.23 -2.04
N TRP A 133 -15.60 7.80 -1.22
CA TRP A 133 -15.32 7.33 0.13
C TRP A 133 -15.25 8.53 1.10
N ALA A 134 -15.40 8.29 2.39
CA ALA A 134 -15.43 9.36 3.38
C ALA A 134 -14.37 9.13 4.49
N PRO A 135 -13.69 10.20 4.97
CA PRO A 135 -12.86 10.13 6.16
C PRO A 135 -13.63 9.61 7.38
N GLY A 136 -12.92 8.92 8.28
CA GLY A 136 -13.49 8.30 9.47
C GLY A 136 -14.25 7.00 9.22
N ARG A 137 -14.63 6.69 7.98
CA ARG A 137 -15.28 5.43 7.61
C ARG A 137 -14.22 4.36 7.32
N PRO A 138 -14.33 3.15 7.90
CA PRO A 138 -13.48 2.02 7.51
C PRO A 138 -13.87 1.49 6.13
N HIS A 139 -12.86 1.16 5.32
CA HIS A 139 -13.00 0.60 3.99
C HIS A 139 -12.19 -0.69 3.88
N ARG A 140 -12.81 -1.77 3.44
CA ARG A 140 -12.20 -3.08 3.28
C ARG A 140 -11.57 -3.21 1.91
N LEU A 141 -10.23 -3.21 1.83
CA LEU A 141 -9.46 -3.49 0.62
C LEU A 141 -9.20 -4.99 0.54
N ALA A 142 -9.32 -5.59 -0.64
CA ALA A 142 -9.00 -7.00 -0.86
C ALA A 142 -8.32 -7.22 -2.21
N ILE A 143 -7.36 -8.16 -2.24
CA ILE A 143 -6.73 -8.71 -3.45
C ILE A 143 -6.97 -10.21 -3.39
N HIS A 144 -7.47 -10.81 -4.46
CA HIS A 144 -7.77 -12.23 -4.52
C HIS A 144 -7.56 -12.79 -5.92
N ARG A 145 -7.48 -14.11 -6.02
CA ARG A 145 -7.41 -14.79 -7.31
C ARG A 145 -8.69 -14.53 -8.09
N GLY A 146 -8.56 -14.02 -9.31
CA GLY A 146 -9.63 -13.84 -10.27
C GLY A 146 -9.70 -15.00 -11.27
N ARG A 147 -10.45 -14.80 -12.34
CA ARG A 147 -10.61 -15.78 -13.41
C ARG A 147 -9.40 -15.82 -14.34
N GLU A 148 -8.86 -14.65 -14.68
CA GLU A 148 -7.79 -14.48 -15.67
C GLU A 148 -6.47 -14.02 -15.06
N GLY A 149 -6.50 -13.65 -13.77
CA GLY A 149 -5.33 -13.14 -13.06
C GLY A 149 -5.63 -12.81 -11.61
N TRP A 150 -5.40 -11.57 -11.21
CA TRP A 150 -5.60 -11.10 -9.85
C TRP A 150 -6.59 -9.93 -9.84
N ALA A 151 -7.61 -10.05 -9.03
CA ALA A 151 -8.69 -9.06 -8.88
C ALA A 151 -8.55 -8.29 -7.57
N ALA A 152 -9.09 -7.07 -7.55
CA ALA A 152 -9.23 -6.30 -6.33
C ALA A 152 -10.62 -5.73 -6.16
N SER A 153 -10.99 -5.50 -4.90
CA SER A 153 -12.26 -4.87 -4.51
C SER A 153 -12.08 -3.93 -3.33
N VAL A 154 -13.00 -2.98 -3.21
CA VAL A 154 -13.16 -2.10 -2.04
C VAL A 154 -14.59 -2.24 -1.54
N ASP A 155 -14.78 -2.60 -0.26
CA ASP A 155 -16.09 -2.87 0.36
C ASP A 155 -16.95 -3.87 -0.45
N GLY A 156 -16.29 -4.86 -1.06
CA GLY A 156 -16.94 -5.83 -1.92
C GLY A 156 -17.24 -5.34 -3.35
N THR A 157 -17.06 -4.05 -3.63
CA THR A 157 -17.20 -3.51 -4.99
C THR A 157 -15.97 -3.89 -5.82
N PRO A 158 -16.10 -4.66 -6.91
CA PRO A 158 -14.96 -5.03 -7.75
C PRO A 158 -14.43 -3.81 -8.51
N ILE A 159 -13.10 -3.71 -8.60
CA ILE A 159 -12.44 -2.64 -9.37
C ILE A 159 -12.17 -3.13 -10.79
N ARG A 160 -11.34 -4.13 -10.95
CA ARG A 160 -11.03 -4.83 -12.21
C ARG A 160 -10.15 -6.05 -11.91
N GLU A 161 -9.77 -6.80 -12.91
CA GLU A 161 -8.80 -7.89 -12.84
C GLU A 161 -7.56 -7.56 -13.66
N LEU A 162 -6.35 -7.79 -13.12
CA LEU A 162 -5.07 -7.64 -13.82
C LEU A 162 -4.67 -8.97 -14.47
N HIS A 163 -4.29 -8.93 -15.75
CA HIS A 163 -3.83 -10.08 -16.50
C HIS A 163 -2.37 -10.39 -16.18
N VAL A 164 -2.13 -11.19 -15.16
CA VAL A 164 -0.80 -11.57 -14.72
C VAL A 164 -0.82 -12.97 -14.12
N GLY A 165 0.26 -13.72 -14.34
CA GLY A 165 0.46 -15.05 -13.80
C GLY A 165 0.70 -15.06 -12.29
N GLY A 166 1.06 -16.24 -11.80
CA GLY A 166 1.25 -16.53 -10.38
C GLY A 166 0.05 -17.28 -9.80
N ASP A 167 0.28 -18.10 -8.81
CA ASP A 167 -0.71 -18.95 -8.17
C ASP A 167 -0.87 -18.68 -6.68
N ARG A 168 -0.05 -17.78 -6.12
CA ARG A 168 -0.11 -17.31 -4.73
C ARG A 168 0.34 -15.85 -4.59
N LEU A 169 0.00 -15.27 -3.44
CA LEU A 169 0.45 -13.95 -3.01
C LEU A 169 1.61 -14.06 -2.01
N GLY A 170 2.49 -13.09 -2.01
CA GLY A 170 3.54 -12.96 -1.02
C GLY A 170 4.05 -11.53 -0.90
N SER A 171 4.99 -11.30 0.02
CA SER A 171 5.54 -9.97 0.30
C SER A 171 4.43 -8.93 0.52
N VAL A 172 3.43 -9.30 1.33
CA VAL A 172 2.25 -8.44 1.57
C VAL A 172 2.63 -7.27 2.45
N LEU A 173 2.13 -6.09 2.09
CA LEU A 173 2.33 -4.87 2.85
C LEU A 173 1.18 -3.89 2.64
N VAL A 174 1.04 -2.95 3.56
CA VAL A 174 0.22 -1.75 3.39
C VAL A 174 1.12 -0.52 3.41
N TRP A 175 0.72 0.56 2.75
CA TRP A 175 1.59 1.71 2.61
C TRP A 175 0.85 3.02 2.38
N SER A 176 1.56 4.11 2.64
CA SER A 176 1.18 5.47 2.30
C SER A 176 2.19 6.06 1.34
N GLU A 177 1.73 6.70 0.27
CA GLU A 177 2.52 7.48 -0.66
C GLU A 177 1.90 8.86 -0.82
N VAL A 178 2.68 9.89 -0.51
CA VAL A 178 2.21 11.26 -0.38
C VAL A 178 3.05 12.19 -1.23
N PHE A 179 2.38 12.92 -2.13
CA PHE A 179 2.98 13.86 -3.08
C PHE A 179 3.01 15.30 -2.53
N ALA A 180 2.54 15.49 -1.31
CA ALA A 180 2.62 16.76 -0.60
C ALA A 180 4.05 17.10 -0.19
N ARG A 181 4.28 18.35 0.22
CA ARG A 181 5.56 18.80 0.78
C ARG A 181 5.75 18.17 2.17
N CYS A 182 7.01 18.02 2.60
CA CYS A 182 7.32 17.50 3.93
C CYS A 182 6.90 18.45 5.08
N ASP A 183 6.56 19.69 4.77
CA ASP A 183 6.09 20.74 5.69
C ASP A 183 4.61 21.11 5.51
N ASP A 184 3.86 20.38 4.68
CA ASP A 184 2.41 20.52 4.59
C ASP A 184 1.72 19.97 5.85
N PRO A 185 0.44 20.31 6.09
CA PRO A 185 -0.33 19.74 7.20
C PRO A 185 -0.29 18.21 7.23
N SER A 186 -0.34 17.65 8.44
CA SER A 186 -0.38 16.19 8.66
C SER A 186 -1.60 15.55 7.99
N SER A 187 -1.42 14.31 7.58
CA SER A 187 -2.51 13.38 7.26
C SER A 187 -2.24 12.05 7.92
N ALA A 188 -3.29 11.32 8.28
CA ALA A 188 -3.14 10.03 8.95
C ALA A 188 -4.16 9.01 8.46
N VAL A 189 -3.70 7.76 8.38
CA VAL A 189 -4.54 6.60 8.12
C VAL A 189 -4.30 5.52 9.15
N ARG A 190 -5.35 4.75 9.43
CA ARG A 190 -5.32 3.57 10.28
C ARG A 190 -5.50 2.31 9.44
N TRP A 191 -4.63 1.34 9.66
CA TRP A 191 -4.73 0.00 9.11
C TRP A 191 -5.15 -0.98 10.20
N SER A 192 -6.18 -1.80 9.95
CA SER A 192 -6.65 -2.84 10.86
C SER A 192 -7.13 -4.07 10.11
N ASP A 193 -7.49 -5.12 10.83
CA ASP A 193 -8.06 -6.36 10.30
C ASP A 193 -7.26 -6.94 9.13
N LEU A 194 -5.91 -6.94 9.28
CA LEU A 194 -5.01 -7.50 8.29
C LEU A 194 -5.16 -9.02 8.29
N GLU A 195 -5.53 -9.61 7.15
CA GLU A 195 -5.71 -11.05 7.05
C GLU A 195 -5.44 -11.59 5.65
N GLY A 196 -5.03 -12.85 5.59
CA GLY A 196 -4.87 -13.61 4.37
C GLY A 196 -5.73 -14.86 4.38
N THR A 197 -6.09 -15.34 3.20
CA THR A 197 -6.71 -16.64 3.00
C THR A 197 -5.69 -17.54 2.34
N THR A 198 -5.43 -18.70 2.95
CA THR A 198 -4.54 -19.71 2.38
C THR A 198 -5.24 -20.49 1.26
N ARG A 199 -4.47 -21.20 0.44
CA ARG A 199 -5.00 -22.11 -0.59
C ARG A 199 -5.95 -23.16 -0.02
N GLY A 200 -5.74 -23.60 1.23
CA GLY A 200 -6.63 -24.50 1.95
C GLY A 200 -7.91 -23.86 2.51
N GLY A 201 -8.12 -22.56 2.29
CA GLY A 201 -9.31 -21.83 2.76
C GLY A 201 -9.20 -21.30 4.21
N ALA A 202 -8.09 -21.53 4.91
CA ALA A 202 -7.91 -21.03 6.27
C ALA A 202 -7.61 -19.52 6.28
N THR A 203 -8.22 -18.79 7.20
CA THR A 203 -7.88 -17.39 7.48
C THR A 203 -6.67 -17.35 8.42
N VAL A 204 -5.66 -16.59 8.01
CA VAL A 204 -4.42 -16.34 8.78
C VAL A 204 -4.20 -14.85 8.96
N ARG A 205 -3.57 -14.45 10.06
CA ARG A 205 -3.31 -13.04 10.36
C ARG A 205 -1.84 -12.82 10.66
N PRO A 206 -1.23 -11.71 10.16
CA PRO A 206 0.11 -11.33 10.58
C PRO A 206 0.10 -11.00 12.08
N VAL A 207 1.20 -11.29 12.77
CA VAL A 207 1.35 -10.99 14.21
C VAL A 207 1.83 -9.58 14.48
N ALA A 208 2.47 -8.97 13.47
CA ALA A 208 3.00 -7.61 13.51
C ALA A 208 3.13 -7.05 12.09
N VAL A 209 3.44 -5.77 12.00
CA VAL A 209 3.97 -5.16 10.79
C VAL A 209 5.36 -4.58 11.05
N ALA A 210 6.26 -4.64 10.07
CA ALA A 210 7.58 -4.05 10.13
C ALA A 210 7.60 -2.72 9.37
N THR A 211 8.03 -1.65 10.06
CA THR A 211 8.08 -0.30 9.49
C THR A 211 9.21 -0.15 8.49
N ARG A 212 8.93 0.47 7.35
CA ARG A 212 9.92 0.88 6.35
C ARG A 212 9.57 2.28 5.86
N TYR A 213 10.53 3.18 5.93
CA TYR A 213 10.36 4.55 5.45
C TYR A 213 11.31 4.78 4.27
N GLN A 214 10.82 5.44 3.24
CA GLN A 214 11.69 5.92 2.17
C GLN A 214 12.76 6.84 2.78
N SER A 215 14.02 6.58 2.46
CA SER A 215 15.13 7.35 3.03
C SER A 215 15.23 8.73 2.37
N VAL A 216 15.88 9.67 3.06
CA VAL A 216 16.17 11.00 2.49
C VAL A 216 17.05 10.90 1.23
N PRO A 217 18.10 10.05 1.18
CA PRO A 217 18.84 9.79 -0.06
C PRO A 217 17.98 9.26 -1.21
N ASP A 218 16.91 8.49 -0.91
CA ASP A 218 15.95 8.00 -1.91
C ASP A 218 14.83 9.02 -2.20
N GLY A 219 14.95 10.24 -1.67
CA GLY A 219 14.06 11.35 -1.93
C GLY A 219 12.87 11.49 -0.98
N GLY A 220 12.76 10.64 0.07
CA GLY A 220 11.64 10.68 1.02
C GLY A 220 11.75 11.80 2.06
N CYS A 221 10.62 12.09 2.74
CA CYS A 221 10.57 12.93 3.95
C CYS A 221 11.01 12.12 5.18
N SER A 222 11.69 12.77 6.14
CA SER A 222 12.13 12.11 7.38
C SER A 222 11.10 12.19 8.51
N ASN A 223 10.03 12.93 8.34
CA ASN A 223 8.99 13.24 9.33
C ASN A 223 7.69 12.46 9.06
N THR A 224 7.80 11.17 8.79
CA THR A 224 6.68 10.22 8.73
C THR A 224 6.86 9.22 9.87
N SER A 225 5.80 8.90 10.60
CA SER A 225 5.82 7.92 11.69
C SER A 225 4.69 6.91 11.54
N SER A 226 4.90 5.71 12.10
CA SER A 226 3.89 4.65 12.17
C SER A 226 3.91 4.07 13.56
N ASP A 227 2.75 4.00 14.21
CA ASP A 227 2.64 3.59 15.60
C ASP A 227 1.47 2.60 15.78
N ALA A 228 1.64 1.58 16.64
CA ALA A 228 0.53 0.71 17.02
C ALA A 228 -0.50 1.52 17.82
N ASP A 229 -1.79 1.28 17.55
CA ASP A 229 -2.90 2.01 18.21
C ASP A 229 -3.38 1.37 19.51
N GLY A 230 -2.79 0.22 19.90
CA GLY A 230 -3.18 -0.54 21.09
C GLY A 230 -4.49 -1.33 20.96
N THR A 231 -5.14 -1.29 19.80
CA THR A 231 -6.41 -2.00 19.53
C THR A 231 -6.31 -2.99 18.37
N GLY A 232 -5.08 -3.38 18.02
CA GLY A 232 -4.80 -4.31 16.92
C GLY A 232 -4.64 -3.65 15.55
N GLY A 233 -4.53 -2.33 15.51
CA GLY A 233 -4.26 -1.55 14.31
C GLY A 233 -2.95 -0.79 14.38
N VAL A 234 -2.58 -0.19 13.25
CA VAL A 234 -1.42 0.70 13.11
C VAL A 234 -1.83 1.98 12.41
N VAL A 235 -1.39 3.10 12.94
CA VAL A 235 -1.61 4.43 12.34
C VAL A 235 -0.34 4.89 11.66
N GLN A 236 -0.43 5.28 10.39
CA GLN A 236 0.62 5.97 9.64
C GLN A 236 0.29 7.46 9.59
N ARG A 237 1.25 8.31 9.98
CA ARG A 237 1.13 9.78 9.94
C ARG A 237 2.25 10.38 9.11
N THR A 238 1.90 11.34 8.29
CA THR A 238 2.85 12.16 7.54
C THR A 238 3.06 13.51 8.23
N ASN A 239 4.21 14.14 7.98
CA ASN A 239 4.54 15.50 8.45
C ASN A 239 4.46 15.67 9.98
N VAL A 240 4.88 14.62 10.71
CA VAL A 240 5.03 14.60 12.17
C VAL A 240 6.44 14.15 12.54
N GLY A 241 6.89 14.47 13.74
CA GLY A 241 8.16 13.95 14.26
C GLY A 241 8.14 12.41 14.27
N ARG A 242 9.16 11.78 13.66
CA ARG A 242 9.26 10.32 13.64
C ARG A 242 9.53 9.78 15.04
N THR A 243 8.60 9.01 15.58
CA THR A 243 8.71 8.34 16.89
C THR A 243 9.18 6.88 16.74
N THR A 244 8.88 6.24 15.60
CA THR A 244 9.18 4.84 15.34
C THR A 244 10.30 4.69 14.32
N ARG A 245 11.35 3.94 14.67
CA ARG A 245 12.52 3.71 13.82
C ARG A 245 12.18 2.76 12.65
N PRO A 246 12.89 2.87 11.49
CA PRO A 246 12.83 1.85 10.45
C PRO A 246 13.15 0.46 11.01
N GLY A 247 12.43 -0.56 10.55
CA GLY A 247 12.61 -1.95 11.00
C GLY A 247 11.90 -2.31 12.30
N THR A 248 11.29 -1.34 13.00
CA THR A 248 10.49 -1.64 14.20
C THR A 248 9.32 -2.55 13.84
N ARG A 249 9.12 -3.60 14.63
CA ARG A 249 7.93 -4.45 14.56
C ARG A 249 6.84 -3.88 15.46
N LEU A 250 5.73 -3.48 14.89
CA LEU A 250 4.54 -3.00 15.58
C LEU A 250 3.56 -4.17 15.74
N PRO A 251 3.20 -4.57 16.97
CA PRO A 251 2.29 -5.70 17.19
C PRO A 251 0.86 -5.36 16.74
N LEU A 252 0.13 -6.37 16.30
CA LEU A 252 -1.28 -6.30 15.87
C LEU A 252 -2.23 -7.00 16.85
N ARG A 253 -1.78 -7.19 18.10
CA ARG A 253 -2.55 -7.85 19.18
C ARG A 253 -2.56 -6.97 20.42
#